data_e98b704f5e8054b498f1fea1e5e4aff9
#
_entry.id   e98b704f5e8054b498f1fea1e5e4aff9
#
_cell.length_a   1.000
_cell.length_b   1.000
_cell.length_c   1.000
_cell.angle_alpha   90.00
_cell.angle_beta   90.00
_cell.angle_gamma   90.00
#
_symmetry.space_group_name_H-M   'P 1'
#
loop_
_entity.id
_entity.type
_entity.pdbx_description
1 polymer ?
#
loop_
_entity_poly.entity_id
_entity_poly.type
_entity_poly.pdbx_seq_one_letter_code
_entity_poly.pdbx_strand_id
1 'polypeptide(L)'
;SYPGMIIFGEDVAAKGGVYGVTKGLADRFGPDRVLDTLLDETSILGLGLGAGLAGLLPVPEIQYLAYLHNAEDQLRGEAATMQFFSRGAYRNPMVVRIAGLGYQEGFGGHFHNDNSLAVLRDIPGLVVAVPARAEDAAPMLRTALASAQTDGSVVAIVEPIALYHTRDLYADGDGEWLAPYAPPGGWNAAHVPIGRARVYPLGSAEDLTILTFGNGVRMSLRVGARLAAAGYGVRVVDLRWLAPLPVADIIRESAATGRVLIVDETRRSGGVGEGVLAALVDAGFVGAARRVASVDSFIPLGPAARQVLVSEDSIAQGAQALLAP
;
A
#
# COMPACT_ATOMS: atom_id res chain seq x y z
N SER A 1 -20.64 9.25 -6.76
CA SER A 1 -20.32 10.62 -6.32
C SER A 1 -19.59 11.41 -7.41
N TYR A 2 -18.85 10.72 -8.29
CA TYR A 2 -18.08 11.33 -9.39
C TYR A 2 -18.70 10.93 -10.74
N PRO A 3 -19.49 11.78 -11.41
CA PRO A 3 -20.14 11.44 -12.68
C PRO A 3 -19.16 11.06 -13.80
N GLY A 4 -17.98 11.71 -13.84
CA GLY A 4 -16.94 11.44 -14.83
C GLY A 4 -15.98 10.29 -14.47
N MET A 5 -16.21 9.53 -13.40
CA MET A 5 -15.32 8.43 -13.02
C MET A 5 -15.53 7.23 -13.93
N ILE A 6 -14.44 6.70 -14.50
CA ILE A 6 -14.40 5.46 -15.30
C ILE A 6 -13.40 4.49 -14.68
N ILE A 7 -13.75 3.22 -14.67
CA ILE A 7 -12.90 2.12 -14.15
C ILE A 7 -12.62 1.17 -15.30
N PHE A 8 -11.37 0.86 -15.54
CA PHE A 8 -10.99 -0.01 -16.67
C PHE A 8 -9.67 -0.75 -16.43
N GLY A 9 -9.48 -1.83 -17.16
CA GLY A 9 -8.33 -2.72 -17.11
C GLY A 9 -8.66 -4.02 -17.83
N GLU A 10 -7.78 -5.02 -17.76
CA GLU A 10 -7.91 -6.24 -18.56
C GLU A 10 -9.17 -7.04 -18.26
N ASP A 11 -9.43 -7.35 -17.00
CA ASP A 11 -10.52 -8.23 -16.57
C ASP A 11 -11.52 -7.52 -15.64
N VAL A 12 -11.61 -6.21 -15.74
CA VAL A 12 -12.31 -5.36 -14.75
C VAL A 12 -13.85 -5.46 -14.89
N ALA A 13 -14.36 -5.53 -16.12
CA ALA A 13 -15.79 -5.50 -16.39
C ALA A 13 -16.42 -6.91 -16.39
N ALA A 14 -16.20 -7.68 -17.44
CA ALA A 14 -16.92 -8.96 -17.67
C ALA A 14 -16.58 -10.00 -16.58
N LYS A 15 -15.31 -10.13 -16.22
CA LYS A 15 -14.84 -11.06 -15.19
C LYS A 15 -15.05 -10.53 -13.76
N GLY A 16 -15.04 -9.21 -13.60
CA GLY A 16 -15.15 -8.57 -12.29
C GLY A 16 -13.85 -8.55 -11.50
N GLY A 17 -12.72 -8.50 -12.21
CA GLY A 17 -11.37 -8.53 -11.63
C GLY A 17 -10.86 -9.95 -11.35
N VAL A 18 -9.54 -10.15 -11.39
CA VAL A 18 -8.91 -11.47 -11.16
C VAL A 18 -9.27 -12.03 -9.78
N TYR A 19 -9.41 -11.16 -8.79
CA TYR A 19 -9.76 -11.53 -7.42
C TYR A 19 -11.19 -11.12 -7.03
N GLY A 20 -12.04 -10.76 -8.01
CA GLY A 20 -13.42 -10.41 -7.78
C GLY A 20 -13.65 -9.01 -7.18
N VAL A 21 -12.63 -8.15 -7.17
CA VAL A 21 -12.72 -6.81 -6.53
C VAL A 21 -13.69 -5.88 -7.24
N THR A 22 -13.84 -6.01 -8.56
CA THR A 22 -14.74 -5.18 -9.38
C THR A 22 -16.03 -5.91 -9.78
N LYS A 23 -16.28 -7.10 -9.22
CA LYS A 23 -17.44 -7.93 -9.55
C LYS A 23 -18.76 -7.17 -9.35
N GLY A 24 -19.61 -7.19 -10.39
CA GLY A 24 -20.92 -6.56 -10.39
C GLY A 24 -20.91 -5.05 -10.66
N LEU A 25 -19.74 -4.43 -10.81
CA LEU A 25 -19.66 -3.00 -11.13
C LEU A 25 -20.16 -2.71 -12.56
N ALA A 26 -19.80 -3.55 -13.54
CA ALA A 26 -20.26 -3.39 -14.93
C ALA A 26 -21.78 -3.51 -15.04
N ASP A 27 -22.39 -4.48 -14.35
CA ASP A 27 -23.86 -4.66 -14.30
C ASP A 27 -24.57 -3.45 -13.70
N ARG A 28 -23.95 -2.84 -12.69
CA ARG A 28 -24.54 -1.72 -11.96
C ARG A 28 -24.38 -0.37 -12.64
N PHE A 29 -23.24 -0.12 -13.29
CA PHE A 29 -22.88 1.20 -13.80
C PHE A 29 -22.79 1.28 -15.32
N GLY A 30 -22.85 0.16 -16.00
CA GLY A 30 -22.82 0.06 -17.46
C GLY A 30 -21.41 0.13 -18.07
N PRO A 31 -21.33 -0.21 -19.39
CA PRO A 31 -20.04 -0.30 -20.10
C PRO A 31 -19.37 1.05 -20.35
N ASP A 32 -20.10 2.15 -20.26
CA ASP A 32 -19.52 3.50 -20.38
C ASP A 32 -18.71 3.91 -19.15
N ARG A 33 -18.88 3.18 -18.06
CA ARG A 33 -18.24 3.49 -16.75
C ARG A 33 -17.31 2.39 -16.29
N VAL A 34 -17.53 1.16 -16.69
CA VAL A 34 -16.74 -0.01 -16.30
C VAL A 34 -16.48 -0.85 -17.53
N LEU A 35 -15.24 -0.88 -17.99
CA LEU A 35 -14.90 -1.49 -19.28
C LEU A 35 -13.61 -2.31 -19.21
N ASP A 36 -13.58 -3.36 -20.03
CA ASP A 36 -12.37 -4.15 -20.25
C ASP A 36 -11.50 -3.49 -21.33
N THR A 37 -10.19 -3.64 -21.21
CA THR A 37 -9.19 -3.18 -22.15
C THR A 37 -8.47 -4.37 -22.80
N LEU A 38 -7.64 -4.09 -23.77
CA LEU A 38 -6.63 -5.02 -24.24
C LEU A 38 -5.60 -5.27 -23.12
N LEU A 39 -4.92 -6.42 -23.21
CA LEU A 39 -3.81 -6.80 -22.32
C LEU A 39 -2.56 -6.05 -22.76
N ASP A 40 -2.48 -4.77 -22.35
CA ASP A 40 -1.36 -3.89 -22.62
C ASP A 40 -1.36 -2.72 -21.61
N GLU A 41 -0.53 -2.81 -20.59
CA GLU A 41 -0.49 -1.88 -19.48
C GLU A 41 -0.05 -0.48 -19.92
N THR A 42 0.78 -0.37 -20.96
CA THR A 42 1.16 0.90 -21.58
C THR A 42 -0.09 1.62 -22.14
N SER A 43 -0.92 0.91 -22.88
CA SER A 43 -2.20 1.44 -23.39
C SER A 43 -3.19 1.75 -22.27
N ILE A 44 -3.25 0.91 -21.23
CA ILE A 44 -4.14 1.13 -20.07
C ILE A 44 -3.80 2.46 -19.39
N LEU A 45 -2.54 2.68 -19.04
CA LEU A 45 -2.12 3.93 -18.38
C LEU A 45 -2.17 5.12 -19.34
N GLY A 46 -1.84 4.94 -20.62
CA GLY A 46 -1.98 5.96 -21.65
C GLY A 46 -3.43 6.40 -21.85
N LEU A 47 -4.39 5.46 -21.85
CA LEU A 47 -5.81 5.78 -21.84
C LEU A 47 -6.20 6.56 -20.58
N GLY A 48 -5.68 6.18 -19.42
CA GLY A 48 -5.89 6.90 -18.16
C GLY A 48 -5.43 8.34 -18.24
N LEU A 49 -4.21 8.55 -18.74
CA LEU A 49 -3.66 9.88 -18.96
C LEU A 49 -4.56 10.72 -19.87
N GLY A 50 -4.93 10.19 -21.05
CA GLY A 50 -5.79 10.87 -22.02
C GLY A 50 -7.19 11.17 -21.47
N ALA A 51 -7.79 10.24 -20.74
CA ALA A 51 -9.08 10.43 -20.09
C ALA A 51 -9.05 11.52 -19.03
N GLY A 52 -7.98 11.58 -18.22
CA GLY A 52 -7.77 12.65 -17.24
C GLY A 52 -7.66 14.02 -17.90
N LEU A 53 -6.89 14.15 -18.97
CA LEU A 53 -6.78 15.37 -19.77
C LEU A 53 -8.10 15.79 -20.40
N ALA A 54 -8.96 14.82 -20.79
CA ALA A 54 -10.29 15.06 -21.30
C ALA A 54 -11.33 15.44 -20.23
N GLY A 55 -10.92 15.54 -18.95
CA GLY A 55 -11.78 15.96 -17.83
C GLY A 55 -12.55 14.82 -17.13
N LEU A 56 -12.21 13.59 -17.43
CA LEU A 56 -12.72 12.42 -16.71
C LEU A 56 -11.89 12.15 -15.44
N LEU A 57 -12.38 11.26 -14.58
CA LEU A 57 -11.66 10.73 -13.43
C LEU A 57 -11.35 9.23 -13.68
N PRO A 58 -10.24 8.92 -14.35
CA PRO A 58 -9.88 7.54 -14.66
C PRO A 58 -9.36 6.78 -13.44
N VAL A 59 -9.78 5.52 -13.34
CA VAL A 59 -9.33 4.55 -12.34
C VAL A 59 -8.86 3.30 -13.10
N PRO A 60 -7.68 3.36 -13.77
CA PRO A 60 -7.10 2.19 -14.42
C PRO A 60 -6.66 1.15 -13.39
N GLU A 61 -6.77 -0.12 -13.76
CA GLU A 61 -6.24 -1.25 -12.99
C GLU A 61 -5.05 -1.88 -13.71
N ILE A 62 -3.95 -1.99 -13.02
CA ILE A 62 -2.83 -2.86 -13.36
C ILE A 62 -3.00 -4.16 -12.59
N GLN A 63 -3.14 -5.25 -13.32
CA GLN A 63 -3.59 -6.53 -12.76
C GLN A 63 -2.61 -7.13 -11.75
N TYR A 64 -1.30 -6.89 -11.94
CA TYR A 64 -0.23 -7.26 -11.01
C TYR A 64 0.87 -6.22 -10.99
N LEU A 65 1.44 -5.97 -9.82
CA LEU A 65 2.55 -5.03 -9.64
C LEU A 65 3.73 -5.31 -10.59
N ALA A 66 4.02 -6.58 -10.85
CA ALA A 66 5.07 -6.99 -11.78
C ALA A 66 4.85 -6.47 -13.21
N TYR A 67 3.61 -6.26 -13.63
CA TYR A 67 3.29 -5.76 -14.97
C TYR A 67 3.41 -4.25 -15.09
N LEU A 68 3.44 -3.52 -13.96
CA LEU A 68 3.62 -2.08 -13.96
C LEU A 68 4.92 -1.65 -14.65
N HIS A 69 5.98 -2.45 -14.55
CA HIS A 69 7.30 -2.13 -15.14
C HIS A 69 7.22 -1.93 -16.65
N ASN A 70 6.26 -2.57 -17.31
CA ASN A 70 6.00 -2.38 -18.73
C ASN A 70 5.42 -0.98 -19.05
N ALA A 71 4.76 -0.33 -18.10
CA ALA A 71 4.05 0.94 -18.26
C ALA A 71 4.53 2.04 -17.30
N GLU A 72 5.68 1.88 -16.68
CA GLU A 72 6.22 2.84 -15.73
C GLU A 72 6.41 4.24 -16.35
N ASP A 73 6.80 4.31 -17.63
CA ASP A 73 7.03 5.57 -18.32
C ASP A 73 5.76 6.43 -18.42
N GLN A 74 4.58 5.84 -18.58
CA GLN A 74 3.32 6.58 -18.58
C GLN A 74 3.04 7.26 -17.24
N LEU A 75 3.51 6.69 -16.12
CA LEU A 75 3.45 7.35 -14.82
C LEU A 75 4.55 8.38 -14.63
N ARG A 76 5.81 7.98 -14.88
CA ARG A 76 6.99 8.77 -14.60
C ARG A 76 7.19 9.89 -15.62
N GLY A 77 7.22 9.53 -16.91
CA GLY A 77 7.57 10.44 -18.01
C GLY A 77 6.46 11.41 -18.34
N GLU A 78 5.20 11.03 -18.12
CA GLU A 78 4.06 11.82 -18.56
C GLU A 78 3.10 12.21 -17.41
N ALA A 79 2.49 11.25 -16.72
CA ALA A 79 1.46 11.58 -15.75
C ALA A 79 1.98 12.46 -14.59
N ALA A 80 3.11 12.12 -14.00
CA ALA A 80 3.68 12.88 -12.89
C ALA A 80 4.28 14.22 -13.32
N THR A 81 4.74 14.34 -14.57
CA THR A 81 5.42 15.55 -15.07
C THR A 81 4.47 16.59 -15.65
N MET A 82 3.33 16.18 -16.18
CA MET A 82 2.40 17.03 -16.95
C MET A 82 2.00 18.29 -16.18
N GLN A 83 1.51 18.15 -14.96
CA GLN A 83 1.06 19.27 -14.14
C GLN A 83 2.23 20.17 -13.73
N PHE A 84 3.39 19.58 -13.41
CA PHE A 84 4.58 20.32 -13.00
C PHE A 84 5.12 21.19 -14.13
N PHE A 85 5.43 20.61 -15.30
CA PHE A 85 6.03 21.35 -16.41
C PHE A 85 5.05 22.31 -17.11
N SER A 86 3.74 22.02 -17.07
CA SER A 86 2.74 22.95 -17.56
C SER A 86 2.40 24.07 -16.56
N ARG A 87 3.00 24.06 -15.36
CA ARG A 87 2.68 25.00 -14.26
C ARG A 87 1.19 24.98 -13.89
N GLY A 88 0.58 23.80 -13.90
CA GLY A 88 -0.81 23.58 -13.59
C GLY A 88 -1.78 23.92 -14.72
N ALA A 89 -1.29 24.25 -15.94
CA ALA A 89 -2.16 24.48 -17.10
C ALA A 89 -2.90 23.23 -17.54
N TYR A 90 -2.26 22.07 -17.40
CA TYR A 90 -2.86 20.76 -17.66
C TYR A 90 -3.00 19.98 -16.35
N ARG A 91 -4.18 19.41 -16.15
CA ARG A 91 -4.50 18.53 -15.03
C ARG A 91 -4.87 17.16 -15.58
N ASN A 92 -4.27 16.14 -15.07
CA ASN A 92 -4.48 14.76 -15.50
C ASN A 92 -4.72 13.85 -14.30
N PRO A 93 -5.86 14.05 -13.59
CA PRO A 93 -6.19 13.22 -12.45
C PRO A 93 -6.19 11.75 -12.84
N MET A 94 -5.63 10.89 -11.98
CA MET A 94 -5.65 9.46 -12.20
C MET A 94 -5.46 8.72 -10.87
N VAL A 95 -6.25 7.66 -10.64
CA VAL A 95 -6.06 6.76 -9.50
C VAL A 95 -5.80 5.36 -10.03
N VAL A 96 -4.54 4.98 -10.09
CA VAL A 96 -4.11 3.66 -10.56
C VAL A 96 -4.26 2.63 -9.46
N ARG A 97 -5.08 1.61 -9.66
CA ARG A 97 -5.17 0.46 -8.78
C ARG A 97 -4.19 -0.61 -9.25
N ILE A 98 -3.39 -1.12 -8.35
CA ILE A 98 -2.35 -2.10 -8.65
C ILE A 98 -2.48 -3.25 -7.64
N ALA A 99 -2.89 -4.42 -8.10
CA ALA A 99 -2.84 -5.61 -7.24
C ALA A 99 -1.37 -6.06 -7.09
N GLY A 100 -0.91 -6.18 -5.87
CA GLY A 100 0.50 -6.52 -5.61
C GLY A 100 0.70 -7.26 -4.29
N LEU A 101 1.96 -7.53 -3.93
CA LEU A 101 2.32 -8.12 -2.63
C LEU A 101 1.55 -9.43 -2.34
N GLY A 102 1.33 -10.24 -3.38
CA GLY A 102 0.50 -11.45 -3.31
C GLY A 102 1.26 -12.71 -2.92
N TYR A 103 2.49 -12.83 -3.37
CA TYR A 103 3.41 -13.94 -3.10
C TYR A 103 2.78 -15.31 -3.31
N GLN A 104 2.34 -15.59 -4.53
CA GLN A 104 1.58 -16.79 -4.85
C GLN A 104 2.40 -18.06 -4.69
N GLU A 105 1.86 -19.02 -3.95
CA GLU A 105 2.42 -20.34 -3.78
C GLU A 105 1.76 -21.32 -4.74
N GLY A 106 2.44 -21.70 -5.82
CA GLY A 106 2.02 -22.81 -6.71
C GLY A 106 1.10 -22.44 -7.89
N PHE A 107 0.68 -21.19 -8.05
CA PHE A 107 -0.08 -20.73 -9.20
C PHE A 107 0.48 -19.43 -9.79
N GLY A 108 0.45 -19.30 -11.10
CA GLY A 108 1.00 -18.16 -11.81
C GLY A 108 2.51 -18.32 -12.07
N GLY A 109 3.05 -17.49 -12.95
CA GLY A 109 4.48 -17.42 -13.22
C GLY A 109 5.22 -16.65 -12.13
N HIS A 110 6.54 -16.76 -12.11
CA HIS A 110 7.40 -15.96 -11.21
C HIS A 110 7.16 -14.45 -11.32
N PHE A 111 6.71 -13.98 -12.46
CA PHE A 111 6.39 -12.59 -12.74
C PHE A 111 5.11 -12.07 -12.04
N HIS A 112 4.35 -12.90 -11.34
CA HIS A 112 3.26 -12.45 -10.47
C HIS A 112 3.73 -12.10 -9.05
N ASN A 113 4.92 -12.53 -8.68
CA ASN A 113 5.50 -12.31 -7.36
C ASN A 113 6.46 -11.13 -7.41
N ASP A 114 5.99 -9.94 -7.09
CA ASP A 114 6.82 -8.74 -7.06
C ASP A 114 6.52 -7.90 -5.82
N ASN A 115 7.56 -7.26 -5.30
CA ASN A 115 7.53 -6.33 -4.20
C ASN A 115 8.32 -5.04 -4.51
N SER A 116 8.48 -4.69 -5.79
CA SER A 116 9.30 -3.56 -6.29
C SER A 116 8.61 -2.22 -6.14
N LEU A 117 8.20 -1.83 -4.92
CA LEU A 117 7.56 -0.54 -4.66
C LEU A 117 8.51 0.66 -4.81
N ALA A 118 9.81 0.43 -4.86
CA ALA A 118 10.82 1.46 -5.01
C ALA A 118 10.62 2.29 -6.28
N VAL A 119 10.25 1.67 -7.39
CA VAL A 119 10.02 2.33 -8.69
C VAL A 119 8.92 3.40 -8.61
N LEU A 120 7.87 3.14 -7.84
CA LEU A 120 6.79 4.11 -7.62
C LEU A 120 7.25 5.27 -6.72
N ARG A 121 8.08 4.99 -5.72
CA ARG A 121 8.57 6.00 -4.78
C ARG A 121 9.62 6.92 -5.38
N ASP A 122 10.28 6.50 -6.45
CA ASP A 122 11.24 7.33 -7.20
C ASP A 122 10.56 8.37 -8.11
N ILE A 123 9.24 8.30 -8.31
CA ILE A 123 8.50 9.23 -9.17
C ILE A 123 8.08 10.47 -8.38
N PRO A 124 8.66 11.66 -8.66
CA PRO A 124 8.28 12.89 -7.96
C PRO A 124 6.81 13.25 -8.19
N GLY A 125 6.09 13.60 -7.12
CA GLY A 125 4.70 14.01 -7.20
C GLY A 125 3.68 12.87 -7.25
N LEU A 126 4.11 11.63 -7.45
CA LEU A 126 3.22 10.47 -7.35
C LEU A 126 2.87 10.20 -5.88
N VAL A 127 1.58 10.06 -5.58
CA VAL A 127 1.13 9.59 -4.27
C VAL A 127 1.05 8.07 -4.29
N VAL A 128 1.66 7.40 -3.31
CA VAL A 128 1.66 5.93 -3.20
C VAL A 128 0.99 5.50 -1.91
N ALA A 129 -0.11 4.75 -2.03
CA ALA A 129 -0.91 4.24 -0.93
C ALA A 129 -0.87 2.71 -0.89
N VAL A 130 -0.76 2.14 0.31
CA VAL A 130 -0.79 0.68 0.53
C VAL A 130 -1.72 0.39 1.72
N PRO A 131 -3.03 0.27 1.50
CA PRO A 131 -3.97 -0.05 2.57
C PRO A 131 -3.76 -1.48 3.05
N ALA A 132 -3.59 -1.70 4.35
CA ALA A 132 -3.47 -3.03 4.93
C ALA A 132 -4.83 -3.53 5.47
N ARG A 133 -5.57 -2.68 6.18
CA ARG A 133 -6.82 -3.04 6.85
C ARG A 133 -8.06 -2.60 6.06
N ALA A 134 -9.13 -3.40 6.17
CA ALA A 134 -10.41 -3.11 5.51
C ALA A 134 -10.99 -1.73 5.89
N GLU A 135 -10.80 -1.32 7.15
CA GLU A 135 -11.25 -0.02 7.66
C GLU A 135 -10.51 1.18 7.06
N ASP A 136 -9.31 0.96 6.51
CA ASP A 136 -8.51 1.99 5.84
C ASP A 136 -8.67 1.96 4.31
N ALA A 137 -8.92 0.80 3.72
CA ALA A 137 -8.93 0.62 2.26
C ALA A 137 -9.93 1.54 1.55
N ALA A 138 -11.20 1.52 1.97
CA ALA A 138 -12.22 2.38 1.36
C ALA A 138 -12.02 3.88 1.67
N PRO A 139 -11.67 4.31 2.90
CA PRO A 139 -11.31 5.69 3.18
C PRO A 139 -10.11 6.20 2.39
N MET A 140 -9.04 5.42 2.25
CA MET A 140 -7.86 5.80 1.47
C MET A 140 -8.19 5.93 -0.02
N LEU A 141 -9.00 5.02 -0.58
CA LEU A 141 -9.48 5.15 -1.96
C LEU A 141 -10.32 6.41 -2.15
N ARG A 142 -11.22 6.75 -1.20
CA ARG A 142 -11.98 8.01 -1.26
C ARG A 142 -11.08 9.23 -1.21
N THR A 143 -10.05 9.23 -0.37
CA THR A 143 -9.06 10.30 -0.30
C THR A 143 -8.29 10.44 -1.61
N ALA A 144 -7.85 9.33 -2.20
CA ALA A 144 -7.17 9.31 -3.50
C ALA A 144 -8.06 9.91 -4.61
N LEU A 145 -9.32 9.47 -4.70
CA LEU A 145 -10.28 9.99 -5.68
C LEU A 145 -10.57 11.50 -5.46
N ALA A 146 -10.70 11.92 -4.21
CA ALA A 146 -10.91 13.34 -3.89
C ALA A 146 -9.70 14.19 -4.27
N SER A 147 -8.49 13.78 -3.93
CA SER A 147 -7.25 14.47 -4.30
C SER A 147 -7.05 14.52 -5.82
N ALA A 148 -7.28 13.40 -6.53
CA ALA A 148 -7.24 13.40 -7.98
C ALA A 148 -8.27 14.39 -8.58
N GLN A 149 -9.51 14.38 -8.10
CA GLN A 149 -10.56 15.25 -8.62
C GLN A 149 -10.31 16.74 -8.34
N THR A 150 -9.82 17.09 -7.14
CA THR A 150 -9.65 18.48 -6.72
C THR A 150 -8.31 19.07 -7.15
N ASP A 151 -7.23 18.31 -7.00
CA ASP A 151 -5.86 18.79 -7.18
C ASP A 151 -5.23 18.33 -8.50
N GLY A 152 -5.86 17.36 -9.20
CA GLY A 152 -5.28 16.71 -10.37
C GLY A 152 -4.16 15.72 -9.99
N SER A 153 -4.16 15.23 -8.77
CA SER A 153 -3.13 14.29 -8.30
C SER A 153 -3.17 12.97 -9.06
N VAL A 154 -1.99 12.38 -9.26
CA VAL A 154 -1.84 11.00 -9.71
C VAL A 154 -1.53 10.15 -8.49
N VAL A 155 -2.36 9.14 -8.25
CA VAL A 155 -2.27 8.27 -7.07
C VAL A 155 -2.15 6.82 -7.48
N ALA A 156 -1.16 6.10 -7.00
CA ALA A 156 -1.04 4.65 -7.10
C ALA A 156 -1.52 4.01 -5.78
N ILE A 157 -2.52 3.14 -5.86
CA ILE A 157 -2.98 2.34 -4.72
C ILE A 157 -2.54 0.91 -4.95
N VAL A 158 -1.54 0.46 -4.21
CA VAL A 158 -1.09 -0.92 -4.25
C VAL A 158 -1.90 -1.73 -3.24
N GLU A 159 -2.65 -2.67 -3.75
CA GLU A 159 -3.57 -3.52 -2.99
C GLU A 159 -2.88 -4.84 -2.64
N PRO A 160 -2.60 -5.13 -1.35
CA PRO A 160 -1.95 -6.38 -0.96
C PRO A 160 -2.87 -7.59 -1.22
N ILE A 161 -2.61 -8.34 -2.28
CA ILE A 161 -3.42 -9.50 -2.70
C ILE A 161 -3.54 -10.53 -1.57
N ALA A 162 -2.47 -10.76 -0.83
CA ALA A 162 -2.46 -11.71 0.28
C ALA A 162 -3.46 -11.37 1.39
N LEU A 163 -3.95 -10.12 1.45
CA LEU A 163 -4.93 -9.67 2.44
C LEU A 163 -6.37 -9.66 1.94
N TYR A 164 -6.62 -9.84 0.63
CA TYR A 164 -7.98 -9.72 0.06
C TYR A 164 -9.03 -10.61 0.72
N HIS A 165 -8.66 -11.84 1.06
CA HIS A 165 -9.58 -12.80 1.67
C HIS A 165 -9.28 -13.07 3.15
N THR A 166 -8.34 -12.33 3.73
CA THR A 166 -8.00 -12.46 5.14
C THR A 166 -9.14 -11.94 6.01
N ARG A 167 -9.56 -12.74 6.98
CA ARG A 167 -10.65 -12.43 7.90
C ARG A 167 -10.19 -12.37 9.36
N ASP A 168 -9.20 -13.18 9.69
CA ASP A 168 -8.76 -13.42 11.05
C ASP A 168 -7.38 -12.79 11.30
N LEU A 169 -7.17 -12.31 12.52
CA LEU A 169 -5.92 -11.68 12.95
C LEU A 169 -5.12 -12.58 13.86
N TYR A 170 -5.65 -12.97 14.99
CA TYR A 170 -4.91 -13.68 16.04
C TYR A 170 -5.17 -15.18 16.06
N ALA A 171 -6.38 -15.60 15.82
CA ALA A 171 -6.79 -17.00 15.83
C ALA A 171 -7.81 -17.27 14.72
N ASP A 172 -7.88 -18.52 14.28
CA ASP A 172 -8.83 -18.93 13.26
C ASP A 172 -10.27 -18.69 13.74
N GLY A 173 -11.04 -17.97 12.92
CA GLY A 173 -12.44 -17.64 13.18
C GLY A 173 -12.66 -16.41 14.09
N ASP A 174 -11.61 -15.66 14.47
CA ASP A 174 -11.74 -14.48 15.33
C ASP A 174 -12.38 -13.28 14.62
N GLY A 175 -12.33 -13.21 13.30
CA GLY A 175 -12.89 -12.12 12.50
C GLY A 175 -12.25 -10.74 12.74
N GLU A 176 -11.17 -10.65 13.51
CA GLU A 176 -10.54 -9.41 13.97
C GLU A 176 -9.84 -8.62 12.84
N TRP A 177 -9.72 -9.20 11.65
CA TRP A 177 -9.24 -8.49 10.46
C TRP A 177 -10.35 -7.80 9.68
N LEU A 178 -11.61 -8.14 9.94
CA LEU A 178 -12.77 -7.54 9.29
C LEU A 178 -13.07 -6.15 9.87
N ALA A 179 -13.68 -5.30 9.05
CA ALA A 179 -14.22 -4.03 9.50
C ALA A 179 -15.53 -3.70 8.78
N PRO A 180 -16.47 -3.03 9.44
CA PRO A 180 -17.70 -2.59 8.80
C PRO A 180 -17.40 -1.50 7.77
N TYR A 181 -18.10 -1.53 6.64
CA TYR A 181 -18.05 -0.43 5.68
C TYR A 181 -18.86 0.76 6.19
N ALA A 182 -18.23 1.92 6.29
CA ALA A 182 -18.93 3.13 6.71
C ALA A 182 -19.89 3.61 5.61
N PRO A 183 -21.20 3.84 5.92
CA PRO A 183 -22.14 4.40 4.95
C PRO A 183 -21.78 5.86 4.61
N PRO A 184 -22.34 6.43 3.52
CA PRO A 184 -21.99 7.80 3.05
C PRO A 184 -22.04 8.88 4.15
N GLY A 185 -22.99 8.84 5.06
CA GLY A 185 -23.09 9.78 6.19
C GLY A 185 -21.93 9.70 7.20
N GLY A 186 -21.19 8.58 7.23
CA GLY A 186 -20.06 8.36 8.12
C GLY A 186 -18.69 8.61 7.48
N TRP A 187 -18.64 8.98 6.19
CA TRP A 187 -17.35 9.09 5.47
C TRP A 187 -16.41 10.16 6.04
N ASN A 188 -16.94 11.27 6.52
CA ASN A 188 -16.09 12.32 7.11
C ASN A 188 -15.39 11.85 8.38
N ALA A 189 -16.06 11.07 9.21
CA ALA A 189 -15.48 10.50 10.43
C ALA A 189 -14.44 9.41 10.13
N ALA A 190 -14.55 8.75 8.98
CA ALA A 190 -13.63 7.70 8.53
C ALA A 190 -12.56 8.21 7.54
N HIS A 191 -12.34 9.55 7.47
CA HIS A 191 -11.36 10.13 6.56
C HIS A 191 -9.93 9.75 6.94
N VAL A 192 -9.14 9.38 5.93
CA VAL A 192 -7.70 9.07 6.07
C VAL A 192 -6.89 10.08 5.24
N PRO A 193 -6.28 11.09 5.88
CA PRO A 193 -5.46 12.08 5.17
C PRO A 193 -4.20 11.45 4.55
N ILE A 194 -3.78 11.98 3.41
CA ILE A 194 -2.49 11.62 2.79
C ILE A 194 -1.34 11.94 3.76
N GLY A 195 -0.36 11.04 3.84
CA GLY A 195 0.81 11.22 4.69
C GLY A 195 0.56 11.06 6.19
N ARG A 196 -0.52 10.36 6.59
CA ARG A 196 -0.79 10.04 8.01
C ARG A 196 -0.78 8.53 8.24
N ALA A 197 0.01 8.13 9.23
CA ALA A 197 0.09 6.74 9.71
C ALA A 197 -1.07 6.38 10.63
N ARG A 198 -1.24 5.09 10.93
CA ARG A 198 -2.13 4.58 11.97
C ARG A 198 -1.34 3.83 13.02
N VAL A 199 -1.68 4.05 14.28
CA VAL A 199 -1.02 3.42 15.43
C VAL A 199 -1.95 2.41 16.07
N TYR A 200 -1.44 1.22 16.32
CA TYR A 200 -2.10 0.15 17.08
C TYR A 200 -1.29 -0.07 18.37
N PRO A 201 -1.77 0.42 19.52
CA PRO A 201 -1.10 0.22 20.80
C PRO A 201 -1.41 -1.19 21.34
N LEU A 202 -0.39 -1.87 21.86
CA LEU A 202 -0.47 -3.19 22.47
C LEU A 202 0.29 -3.17 23.82
N GLY A 203 -0.31 -3.71 24.87
CA GLY A 203 0.24 -3.60 26.23
C GLY A 203 0.32 -2.13 26.67
N SER A 204 1.42 -1.74 27.34
CA SER A 204 1.69 -0.33 27.70
C SER A 204 2.02 0.57 26.51
N ALA A 205 2.40 -0.02 25.39
CA ALA A 205 2.84 0.68 24.17
C ALA A 205 4.08 1.59 24.38
N GLU A 206 4.98 1.24 25.30
CA GLU A 206 6.10 2.11 25.71
C GLU A 206 7.50 1.54 25.42
N ASP A 207 7.61 0.25 25.02
CA ASP A 207 8.92 -0.41 24.92
C ASP A 207 9.47 -0.49 23.51
N LEU A 208 8.61 -0.63 22.49
CA LEU A 208 9.02 -0.85 21.10
C LEU A 208 8.01 -0.24 20.12
N THR A 209 8.52 0.45 19.12
CA THR A 209 7.74 0.86 17.93
C THR A 209 8.11 -0.02 16.74
N ILE A 210 7.11 -0.62 16.09
CA ILE A 210 7.25 -1.36 14.83
C ILE A 210 6.63 -0.52 13.73
N LEU A 211 7.46 -0.03 12.81
CA LEU A 211 7.03 0.71 11.61
C LEU A 211 6.90 -0.24 10.43
N THR A 212 5.75 -0.29 9.80
CA THR A 212 5.49 -1.25 8.73
C THR A 212 4.36 -0.81 7.79
N PHE A 213 4.03 -1.61 6.79
CA PHE A 213 2.94 -1.40 5.83
C PHE A 213 2.50 -2.74 5.22
N GLY A 214 1.39 -2.73 4.50
CA GLY A 214 0.92 -3.89 3.73
C GLY A 214 0.78 -5.17 4.58
N ASN A 215 1.35 -6.27 4.10
CA ASN A 215 1.31 -7.56 4.81
C ASN A 215 2.05 -7.52 6.15
N GLY A 216 3.05 -6.66 6.27
CA GLY A 216 3.81 -6.45 7.50
C GLY A 216 2.96 -6.01 8.68
N VAL A 217 1.83 -5.32 8.44
CA VAL A 217 0.91 -4.87 9.50
C VAL A 217 0.31 -6.06 10.24
N ARG A 218 -0.25 -7.04 9.51
CA ARG A 218 -0.85 -8.23 10.13
C ARG A 218 0.19 -9.03 10.91
N MET A 219 1.34 -9.29 10.30
CA MET A 219 2.44 -10.02 10.95
C MET A 219 2.93 -9.30 12.21
N SER A 220 3.11 -7.99 12.13
CA SER A 220 3.58 -7.17 13.26
C SER A 220 2.56 -7.10 14.41
N LEU A 221 1.26 -7.06 14.12
CA LEU A 221 0.21 -7.10 15.14
C LEU A 221 0.22 -8.44 15.89
N ARG A 222 0.39 -9.56 15.17
CA ARG A 222 0.50 -10.89 15.78
C ARG A 222 1.74 -11.04 16.66
N VAL A 223 2.88 -10.56 16.17
CA VAL A 223 4.13 -10.53 16.97
C VAL A 223 3.97 -9.59 18.18
N GLY A 224 3.42 -8.41 17.98
CA GLY A 224 3.16 -7.44 19.04
C GLY A 224 2.24 -7.98 20.13
N ALA A 225 1.20 -8.75 19.78
CA ALA A 225 0.33 -9.40 20.76
C ALA A 225 1.09 -10.44 21.61
N ARG A 226 1.99 -11.22 20.99
CA ARG A 226 2.86 -12.17 21.73
C ARG A 226 3.82 -11.45 22.68
N LEU A 227 4.40 -10.33 22.24
CA LEU A 227 5.27 -9.50 23.07
C LEU A 227 4.50 -8.86 24.21
N ALA A 228 3.27 -8.37 23.95
CA ALA A 228 2.42 -7.80 24.99
C ALA A 228 2.04 -8.84 26.06
N ALA A 229 1.75 -10.08 25.66
CA ALA A 229 1.52 -11.19 26.58
C ALA A 229 2.76 -11.56 27.40
N ALA A 230 3.97 -11.25 26.89
CA ALA A 230 5.22 -11.41 27.61
C ALA A 230 5.60 -10.16 28.46
N GLY A 231 4.71 -9.16 28.55
CA GLY A 231 4.88 -7.97 29.40
C GLY A 231 5.52 -6.76 28.72
N TYR A 232 5.76 -6.79 27.40
CA TYR A 232 6.31 -5.65 26.67
C TYR A 232 5.21 -4.78 26.05
N GLY A 233 5.38 -3.47 26.08
CA GLY A 233 4.51 -2.52 25.42
C GLY A 233 4.94 -2.25 23.98
N VAL A 234 4.07 -2.50 23.00
CA VAL A 234 4.41 -2.36 21.57
C VAL A 234 3.47 -1.39 20.88
N ARG A 235 4.02 -0.53 20.03
CA ARG A 235 3.28 0.27 19.04
C ARG A 235 3.50 -0.32 17.67
N VAL A 236 2.46 -0.80 17.00
CA VAL A 236 2.54 -1.12 15.57
C VAL A 236 2.00 0.08 14.80
N VAL A 237 2.83 0.61 13.93
CA VAL A 237 2.54 1.81 13.12
C VAL A 237 2.42 1.39 11.66
N ASP A 238 1.21 1.40 11.14
CA ASP A 238 0.93 1.22 9.73
C ASP A 238 1.17 2.55 9.00
N LEU A 239 2.18 2.58 8.14
CA LEU A 239 2.54 3.77 7.37
C LEU A 239 1.42 4.21 6.42
N ARG A 240 0.69 3.28 5.83
CA ARG A 240 -0.41 3.48 4.86
C ARG A 240 0.02 4.19 3.57
N TRP A 241 0.81 5.24 3.68
CA TRP A 241 1.32 6.04 2.56
C TRP A 241 2.84 5.90 2.47
N LEU A 242 3.33 5.54 1.29
CA LEU A 242 4.76 5.34 1.03
C LEU A 242 5.40 6.50 0.27
N ALA A 243 4.57 7.32 -0.38
CA ALA A 243 4.90 8.63 -0.94
C ALA A 243 3.66 9.52 -0.85
N PRO A 244 3.72 10.65 -0.10
CA PRO A 244 4.77 10.97 0.87
C PRO A 244 4.75 10.02 2.08
N LEU A 245 5.91 9.73 2.65
CA LEU A 245 5.99 9.04 3.93
C LEU A 245 5.35 9.89 5.04
N PRO A 246 4.69 9.29 6.03
CA PRO A 246 4.12 9.98 7.19
C PRO A 246 5.23 10.38 8.20
N VAL A 247 6.19 11.21 7.78
CA VAL A 247 7.43 11.52 8.53
C VAL A 247 7.15 12.02 9.93
N ALA A 248 6.16 12.91 10.11
CA ALA A 248 5.81 13.43 11.42
C ALA A 248 5.31 12.33 12.38
N ASP A 249 4.54 11.37 11.87
CA ASP A 249 4.06 10.25 12.67
C ASP A 249 5.21 9.26 12.96
N ILE A 250 6.07 8.98 11.96
CA ILE A 250 7.27 8.15 12.14
C ILE A 250 8.13 8.68 13.29
N ILE A 251 8.46 9.97 13.27
CA ILE A 251 9.32 10.59 14.28
C ILE A 251 8.65 10.55 15.66
N ARG A 252 7.38 10.96 15.73
CA ARG A 252 6.63 11.00 17.00
C ARG A 252 6.55 9.63 17.65
N GLU A 253 6.16 8.60 16.91
CA GLU A 253 5.98 7.26 17.46
C GLU A 253 7.33 6.59 17.79
N SER A 254 8.36 6.88 17.03
CA SER A 254 9.72 6.38 17.28
C SER A 254 10.30 7.00 18.57
N ALA A 255 10.11 8.30 18.77
CA ALA A 255 10.57 8.99 19.96
C ALA A 255 9.85 8.51 21.24
N ALA A 256 8.61 8.04 21.11
CA ALA A 256 7.82 7.58 22.26
C ALA A 256 8.39 6.33 22.95
N THR A 257 9.15 5.49 22.22
CA THR A 257 9.72 4.25 22.78
C THR A 257 11.25 4.23 22.78
N GLY A 258 11.89 5.05 21.94
CA GLY A 258 13.34 5.05 21.78
C GLY A 258 13.90 3.77 21.13
N ARG A 259 13.06 2.79 20.78
CA ARG A 259 13.44 1.55 20.12
C ARG A 259 12.53 1.33 18.90
N VAL A 260 13.12 1.17 17.73
CA VAL A 260 12.39 1.11 16.46
C VAL A 260 12.77 -0.12 15.66
N LEU A 261 11.78 -0.95 15.34
CA LEU A 261 11.89 -2.02 14.37
C LEU A 261 11.18 -1.60 13.09
N ILE A 262 11.91 -1.49 11.99
CA ILE A 262 11.35 -1.25 10.66
C ILE A 262 11.14 -2.60 10.00
N VAL A 263 9.88 -2.93 9.70
CA VAL A 263 9.49 -4.17 9.04
C VAL A 263 9.07 -3.85 7.61
N ASP A 264 9.86 -4.27 6.66
CA ASP A 264 9.75 -3.92 5.26
C ASP A 264 9.63 -5.17 4.38
N GLU A 265 8.46 -5.41 3.81
CA GLU A 265 8.26 -6.54 2.89
C GLU A 265 8.90 -6.35 1.51
N THR A 266 9.45 -5.17 1.21
CA THR A 266 10.28 -4.95 0.03
C THR A 266 11.73 -5.39 0.27
N ARG A 267 12.59 -5.27 -0.74
CA ARG A 267 14.00 -5.68 -0.64
C ARG A 267 14.77 -4.83 0.38
N ARG A 268 15.81 -5.40 0.93
CA ARG A 268 16.69 -4.72 1.88
C ARG A 268 17.33 -3.47 1.25
N SER A 269 17.78 -3.56 0.01
CA SER A 269 18.37 -2.45 -0.75
C SER A 269 17.31 -1.76 -1.63
N GLY A 270 17.27 -0.45 -1.56
CA GLY A 270 16.27 0.37 -2.26
C GLY A 270 14.85 0.26 -1.72
N GLY A 271 14.63 -0.45 -0.62
CA GLY A 271 13.31 -0.65 -0.04
C GLY A 271 12.75 0.57 0.69
N VAL A 272 11.50 0.45 1.12
CA VAL A 272 10.78 1.49 1.87
C VAL A 272 11.49 1.81 3.19
N GLY A 273 12.03 0.78 3.85
CA GLY A 273 12.72 0.91 5.12
C GLY A 273 13.97 1.79 5.09
N GLU A 274 14.60 1.98 3.94
CA GLU A 274 15.70 2.94 3.81
C GLU A 274 15.21 4.38 3.95
N GLY A 275 14.11 4.72 3.30
CA GLY A 275 13.50 6.06 3.44
C GLY A 275 13.00 6.33 4.85
N VAL A 276 12.47 5.31 5.54
CA VAL A 276 12.07 5.43 6.94
C VAL A 276 13.28 5.68 7.85
N LEU A 277 14.38 4.93 7.63
CA LEU A 277 15.61 5.11 8.40
C LEU A 277 16.24 6.48 8.13
N ALA A 278 16.26 6.93 6.86
CA ALA A 278 16.74 8.27 6.51
C ALA A 278 15.93 9.36 7.24
N ALA A 279 14.61 9.26 7.27
CA ALA A 279 13.74 10.21 7.98
C ALA A 279 14.04 10.26 9.49
N LEU A 280 14.36 9.14 10.11
CA LEU A 280 14.78 9.10 11.53
C LEU A 280 16.14 9.77 11.74
N VAL A 281 17.10 9.52 10.86
CA VAL A 281 18.44 10.14 10.91
C VAL A 281 18.34 11.67 10.72
N ASP A 282 17.60 12.11 9.70
CA ASP A 282 17.41 13.53 9.39
C ASP A 282 16.73 14.29 10.54
N ALA A 283 15.85 13.60 11.30
CA ALA A 283 15.19 14.15 12.48
C ALA A 283 16.06 14.11 13.75
N GLY A 284 17.27 13.58 13.70
CA GLY A 284 18.15 13.44 14.85
C GLY A 284 17.66 12.41 15.89
N PHE A 285 16.99 11.34 15.45
CA PHE A 285 16.53 10.29 16.36
C PHE A 285 17.70 9.65 17.13
N VAL A 286 17.62 9.68 18.45
CA VAL A 286 18.66 9.17 19.36
C VAL A 286 18.17 7.89 20.04
N GLY A 287 17.92 6.86 19.27
CA GLY A 287 17.43 5.58 19.78
C GLY A 287 18.03 4.40 19.04
N ALA A 288 17.65 3.20 19.44
CA ALA A 288 18.04 1.99 18.73
C ALA A 288 17.09 1.75 17.56
N ALA A 289 17.63 1.58 16.36
CA ALA A 289 16.85 1.24 15.16
C ALA A 289 17.39 -0.01 14.49
N ARG A 290 16.49 -0.87 14.03
CA ARG A 290 16.80 -2.10 13.31
C ARG A 290 15.83 -2.30 12.16
N ARG A 291 16.31 -2.90 11.06
CA ARG A 291 15.46 -3.30 9.93
C ARG A 291 15.37 -4.82 9.81
N VAL A 292 14.15 -5.29 9.57
CA VAL A 292 13.85 -6.62 9.04
C VAL A 292 13.22 -6.38 7.67
N ALA A 293 13.85 -6.90 6.62
CA ALA A 293 13.41 -6.71 5.24
C ALA A 293 13.56 -8.00 4.45
N SER A 294 12.85 -8.11 3.33
CA SER A 294 13.06 -9.20 2.39
C SER A 294 14.48 -9.19 1.83
N VAL A 295 14.95 -10.35 1.40
CA VAL A 295 16.29 -10.52 0.82
C VAL A 295 16.35 -9.81 -0.54
N ASP A 296 17.53 -9.31 -0.92
CA ASP A 296 17.77 -8.72 -2.25
C ASP A 296 17.77 -9.82 -3.32
N SER A 297 16.57 -10.25 -3.68
CA SER A 297 16.33 -11.36 -4.60
C SER A 297 14.99 -11.20 -5.31
N PHE A 298 14.83 -11.88 -6.43
CA PHE A 298 13.48 -12.19 -6.94
C PHE A 298 12.78 -13.13 -5.96
N ILE A 299 11.43 -13.06 -5.95
CA ILE A 299 10.62 -13.93 -5.10
C ILE A 299 10.34 -15.23 -5.86
N PRO A 300 10.90 -16.38 -5.43
CA PRO A 300 10.64 -17.65 -6.10
C PRO A 300 9.22 -18.13 -5.86
N LEU A 301 8.76 -19.07 -6.68
CA LEU A 301 7.47 -19.72 -6.52
C LEU A 301 7.46 -20.74 -5.38
N GLY A 302 6.27 -21.00 -4.85
CA GLY A 302 6.02 -22.03 -3.88
C GLY A 302 6.73 -21.78 -2.53
N PRO A 303 7.05 -22.84 -1.76
CA PRO A 303 7.63 -22.72 -0.41
C PRO A 303 8.96 -21.97 -0.36
N ALA A 304 9.71 -21.93 -1.47
CA ALA A 304 10.99 -21.21 -1.55
C ALA A 304 10.83 -19.69 -1.34
N ALA A 305 9.65 -19.10 -1.61
CA ALA A 305 9.35 -17.71 -1.33
C ALA A 305 9.58 -17.35 0.14
N ARG A 306 9.30 -18.28 1.06
CA ARG A 306 9.49 -18.09 2.51
C ARG A 306 10.93 -17.87 2.94
N GLN A 307 11.90 -18.25 2.10
CA GLN A 307 13.32 -18.04 2.39
C GLN A 307 13.78 -16.60 2.10
N VAL A 308 13.02 -15.85 1.31
CA VAL A 308 13.38 -14.49 0.90
C VAL A 308 12.47 -13.43 1.49
N LEU A 309 11.24 -13.79 1.85
CA LEU A 309 10.24 -12.86 2.38
C LEU A 309 10.38 -12.69 3.90
N VAL A 310 9.90 -11.54 4.38
CA VAL A 310 9.73 -11.29 5.82
C VAL A 310 8.76 -12.31 6.43
N SER A 311 9.04 -12.76 7.64
CA SER A 311 8.20 -13.68 8.41
C SER A 311 7.96 -13.15 9.82
N GLU A 312 6.92 -13.68 10.51
CA GLU A 312 6.68 -13.39 11.92
C GLU A 312 7.88 -13.75 12.81
N ASP A 313 8.61 -14.82 12.48
CA ASP A 313 9.80 -15.23 13.22
C ASP A 313 10.93 -14.20 13.08
N SER A 314 11.18 -13.71 11.86
CA SER A 314 12.18 -12.67 11.65
C SER A 314 11.83 -11.34 12.34
N ILE A 315 10.54 -10.99 12.38
CA ILE A 315 10.04 -9.83 13.12
C ILE A 315 10.25 -10.03 14.63
N ALA A 316 9.87 -11.18 15.16
CA ALA A 316 10.05 -11.51 16.58
C ALA A 316 11.53 -11.47 17.00
N GLN A 317 12.44 -12.06 16.20
CA GLN A 317 13.88 -12.00 16.44
C GLN A 317 14.40 -10.55 16.40
N GLY A 318 13.94 -9.75 15.42
CA GLY A 318 14.29 -8.34 15.33
C GLY A 318 13.84 -7.52 16.53
N ALA A 319 12.64 -7.79 17.03
CA ALA A 319 12.07 -7.15 18.22
C ALA A 319 12.84 -7.55 19.50
N GLN A 320 13.08 -8.85 19.68
CA GLN A 320 13.85 -9.35 20.86
C GLN A 320 15.25 -8.75 20.91
N ALA A 321 15.93 -8.59 19.77
CA ALA A 321 17.26 -7.98 19.73
C ALA A 321 17.28 -6.50 20.12
N LEU A 322 16.15 -5.79 20.03
CA LEU A 322 15.98 -4.40 20.48
C LEU A 322 15.52 -4.31 21.94
N LEU A 323 14.81 -5.33 22.43
CA LEU A 323 14.28 -5.39 23.79
C LEU A 323 15.27 -6.02 24.79
N ALA A 324 16.27 -6.72 24.28
CA ALA A 324 17.36 -7.23 25.12
C ALA A 324 18.04 -6.09 25.88
N PRO A 325 18.43 -6.29 27.16
CA PRO A 325 19.06 -5.29 28.00
C PRO A 325 20.43 -4.84 27.49
#